data_89e5a4e3ee4650fe2c84781d32138842
#
_entry.id   89e5a4e3ee4650fe2c84781d32138842
#
_cell.length_a   1.000
_cell.length_b   1.000
_cell.length_c   1.000
_cell.angle_alpha   90.00
_cell.angle_beta   90.00
_cell.angle_gamma   90.00
#
_symmetry.space_group_name_H-M   'P 1'
#
loop_
_entity.id
_entity.type
_entity.pdbx_description
1 polymer ?
#
loop_
_entity_poly.entity_id
_entity_poly.type
_entity_poly.pdbx_seq_one_letter_code
_entity_poly.pdbx_strand_id
1 'polypeptide(L)'
;NTLALLERALAWPTMQRGPGLAAPSVEIRFDLRGQTAGQVRMRTDGPARIRYNLALLEREGVAFLEHTVPHEVAHVLAYWRHGARIRPHGPEWQRIMRQLGAEPTRCHDYDIGGLQARKLQYFDYHCGCMTHRLSSIRHNKVAKGQRYLCKRCGEALRPGLWRVAG
;
A
#
# COMPACT_ATOMS: atom_id res chain seq x y z
N ASN A 1 5.23 -11.97 -16.02
CA ASN A 1 6.39 -11.16 -15.67
C ASN A 1 5.99 -9.69 -15.61
N THR A 2 6.26 -9.02 -14.46
CA THR A 2 5.84 -7.62 -14.17
C THR A 2 6.39 -6.63 -15.21
N LEU A 3 7.65 -6.75 -15.59
CA LEU A 3 8.27 -5.86 -16.57
C LEU A 3 7.65 -6.01 -17.95
N ALA A 4 7.45 -7.24 -18.41
CA ALA A 4 6.81 -7.50 -19.71
C ALA A 4 5.36 -6.98 -19.75
N LEU A 5 4.62 -7.07 -18.65
CA LEU A 5 3.28 -6.51 -18.56
C LEU A 5 3.30 -4.98 -18.62
N LEU A 6 4.26 -4.36 -17.93
CA LEU A 6 4.44 -2.90 -17.94
C LEU A 6 4.81 -2.41 -19.35
N GLU A 7 5.78 -3.04 -20.00
CA GLU A 7 6.22 -2.73 -21.36
C GLU A 7 5.08 -2.82 -22.38
N ARG A 8 4.32 -3.93 -22.33
CA ARG A 8 3.14 -4.10 -23.19
C ARG A 8 2.09 -2.99 -22.97
N ALA A 9 1.81 -2.64 -21.71
CA ALA A 9 0.83 -1.61 -21.39
C ALA A 9 1.29 -0.22 -21.84
N LEU A 10 2.56 0.10 -21.75
CA LEU A 10 3.12 1.36 -22.21
C LEU A 10 3.06 1.54 -23.73
N ALA A 11 3.00 0.44 -24.49
CA ALA A 11 2.82 0.47 -25.94
C ALA A 11 1.37 0.81 -26.35
N TRP A 12 0.39 0.80 -25.45
CA TRP A 12 -1.00 1.13 -25.82
C TRP A 12 -1.16 2.61 -26.16
N PRO A 13 -1.93 2.94 -27.21
CA PRO A 13 -2.19 4.34 -27.58
C PRO A 13 -2.81 5.15 -26.45
N THR A 14 -3.64 4.50 -25.62
CA THR A 14 -4.27 5.11 -24.43
C THR A 14 -3.31 5.42 -23.31
N MET A 15 -2.12 4.83 -23.30
CA MET A 15 -1.07 5.09 -22.31
C MET A 15 -0.01 6.08 -22.80
N GLN A 16 -0.06 6.48 -24.07
CA GLN A 16 0.87 7.48 -24.56
C GLN A 16 0.58 8.83 -23.91
N ARG A 17 1.59 9.38 -23.26
CA ARG A 17 1.62 10.79 -22.84
C ARG A 17 2.24 11.62 -23.94
N GLY A 18 1.93 12.91 -23.94
CA GLY A 18 2.55 13.85 -24.87
C GLY A 18 4.07 13.78 -24.88
N PRO A 19 4.72 14.30 -25.92
CA PRO A 19 6.17 14.21 -26.11
C PRO A 19 6.92 14.76 -24.89
N GLY A 20 7.90 14.02 -24.42
CA GLY A 20 8.84 14.46 -23.36
C GLY A 20 8.75 13.75 -22.00
N LEU A 21 7.79 12.84 -21.77
CA LEU A 21 7.75 12.07 -20.53
C LEU A 21 8.31 10.65 -20.74
N ALA A 22 9.45 10.38 -20.11
CA ALA A 22 10.06 9.06 -20.10
C ALA A 22 9.11 8.02 -19.49
N ALA A 23 9.15 6.78 -19.98
CA ALA A 23 8.45 5.65 -19.40
C ALA A 23 8.84 5.46 -17.93
N PRO A 24 7.92 5.02 -17.05
CA PRO A 24 8.23 4.80 -15.65
C PRO A 24 9.24 3.65 -15.51
N SER A 25 10.35 3.91 -14.86
CA SER A 25 11.28 2.85 -14.44
C SER A 25 10.77 2.21 -13.14
N VAL A 26 10.96 0.90 -13.00
CA VAL A 26 10.45 0.11 -11.88
C VAL A 26 11.53 -0.78 -11.29
N GLU A 27 11.69 -0.70 -9.98
CA GLU A 27 12.47 -1.63 -9.17
C GLU A 27 11.54 -2.67 -8.56
N ILE A 28 11.82 -3.97 -8.76
CA ILE A 28 11.01 -5.07 -8.20
C ILE A 28 11.75 -5.71 -7.04
N ARG A 29 11.04 -5.93 -5.92
CA ARG A 29 11.56 -6.63 -4.74
C ARG A 29 10.58 -7.70 -4.25
N PHE A 30 11.12 -8.78 -3.70
CA PHE A 30 10.37 -9.89 -3.09
C PHE A 30 10.62 -9.93 -1.58
N ASP A 31 10.41 -8.81 -0.92
CA ASP A 31 10.75 -8.59 0.49
C ASP A 31 9.55 -8.27 1.39
N LEU A 32 8.32 -8.35 0.86
CA LEU A 32 7.12 -8.23 1.68
C LEU A 32 6.94 -9.46 2.56
N ARG A 33 6.38 -9.24 3.75
CA ARG A 33 6.05 -10.27 4.73
C ARG A 33 4.63 -10.08 5.25
N GLY A 34 4.07 -11.13 5.85
CA GLY A 34 2.72 -11.12 6.40
C GLY A 34 1.66 -11.24 5.31
N GLN A 35 0.54 -10.55 5.49
CA GLN A 35 -0.68 -10.76 4.68
C GLN A 35 -0.78 -9.86 3.44
N THR A 36 0.12 -8.92 3.24
CA THR A 36 0.12 -8.02 2.09
C THR A 36 0.77 -8.71 0.90
N ALA A 37 0.04 -8.88 -0.20
CA ALA A 37 0.52 -9.55 -1.40
C ALA A 37 1.47 -8.67 -2.22
N GLY A 38 1.09 -7.42 -2.49
CA GLY A 38 1.86 -6.46 -3.25
C GLY A 38 1.83 -5.06 -2.63
N GLN A 39 2.77 -4.23 -3.01
CA GLN A 39 2.83 -2.83 -2.61
C GLN A 39 3.63 -2.01 -3.62
N VAL A 40 3.08 -0.88 -4.06
CA VAL A 40 3.81 0.12 -4.83
C VAL A 40 4.22 1.28 -3.95
N ARG A 41 5.46 1.74 -4.14
CA ARG A 41 5.93 3.04 -3.66
C ARG A 41 6.39 3.88 -4.84
N MET A 42 5.68 4.95 -5.10
CA MET A 42 6.14 5.97 -6.04
C MET A 42 7.24 6.82 -5.40
N ARG A 43 8.21 7.20 -6.20
CA ARG A 43 9.33 8.06 -5.79
C ARG A 43 9.37 9.28 -6.69
N THR A 44 9.77 10.41 -6.15
CA THR A 44 9.92 11.68 -6.89
C THR A 44 11.22 11.71 -7.68
N ASP A 45 12.23 11.00 -7.18
CA ASP A 45 13.64 11.08 -7.58
C ASP A 45 14.23 9.70 -7.92
N GLY A 46 13.47 8.85 -8.56
CA GLY A 46 13.95 7.52 -8.94
C GLY A 46 12.84 6.55 -9.36
N PRO A 47 13.19 5.29 -9.60
CA PRO A 47 12.25 4.28 -10.06
C PRO A 47 11.12 4.07 -9.04
N ALA A 48 9.92 3.82 -9.54
CA ALA A 48 8.85 3.29 -8.71
C ALA A 48 9.28 1.92 -8.15
N ARG A 49 8.98 1.65 -6.89
CA ARG A 49 9.31 0.36 -6.29
C ARG A 49 8.07 -0.47 -6.13
N ILE A 50 8.04 -1.63 -6.78
CA ILE A 50 7.03 -2.68 -6.57
C ILE A 50 7.63 -3.74 -5.66
N ARG A 51 6.92 -4.06 -4.58
CA ARG A 51 7.31 -5.10 -3.64
C ARG A 51 6.25 -6.19 -3.64
N TYR A 52 6.68 -7.44 -3.71
CA TYR A 52 5.83 -8.62 -3.67
C TYR A 52 6.13 -9.49 -2.46
N ASN A 53 5.14 -10.24 -2.02
CA ASN A 53 5.28 -11.25 -1.00
C ASN A 53 5.59 -12.60 -1.65
N LEU A 54 6.84 -13.03 -1.51
CA LEU A 54 7.29 -14.28 -2.11
C LEU A 54 6.51 -15.49 -1.61
N ALA A 55 6.21 -15.55 -0.30
CA ALA A 55 5.46 -16.66 0.27
C ALA A 55 4.03 -16.77 -0.29
N LEU A 56 3.37 -15.63 -0.58
CA LEU A 56 2.08 -15.64 -1.26
C LEU A 56 2.22 -15.99 -2.74
N LEU A 57 3.26 -15.50 -3.41
CA LEU A 57 3.51 -15.87 -4.81
C LEU A 57 3.75 -17.37 -4.96
N GLU A 58 4.52 -17.99 -4.08
CA GLU A 58 4.79 -19.43 -4.09
C GLU A 58 3.53 -20.26 -3.80
N ARG A 59 2.64 -19.76 -2.92
CA ARG A 59 1.39 -20.43 -2.56
C ARG A 59 0.32 -20.31 -3.65
N GLU A 60 0.09 -19.12 -4.15
CA GLU A 60 -1.03 -18.79 -5.05
C GLU A 60 -0.66 -18.95 -6.54
N GLY A 61 0.63 -19.01 -6.86
CA GLY A 61 1.12 -19.31 -8.20
C GLY A 61 0.50 -18.42 -9.29
N VAL A 62 -0.28 -19.04 -10.18
CA VAL A 62 -0.91 -18.37 -11.32
C VAL A 62 -1.88 -17.27 -10.89
N ALA A 63 -2.69 -17.51 -9.86
CA ALA A 63 -3.64 -16.52 -9.35
C ALA A 63 -2.93 -15.23 -8.90
N PHE A 64 -1.76 -15.34 -8.27
CA PHE A 64 -0.95 -14.18 -7.91
C PHE A 64 -0.48 -13.39 -9.13
N LEU A 65 -0.08 -14.08 -10.20
CA LEU A 65 0.36 -13.45 -11.45
C LEU A 65 -0.77 -12.77 -12.19
N GLU A 66 -1.99 -13.31 -12.12
CA GLU A 66 -3.17 -12.78 -12.81
C GLU A 66 -3.85 -11.63 -12.05
N HIS A 67 -3.69 -11.57 -10.73
CA HIS A 67 -4.36 -10.55 -9.91
C HIS A 67 -3.39 -9.56 -9.27
N THR A 68 -2.38 -10.02 -8.53
CA THR A 68 -1.48 -9.11 -7.79
C THR A 68 -0.54 -8.36 -8.72
N VAL A 69 0.00 -9.01 -9.74
CA VAL A 69 0.93 -8.35 -10.66
C VAL A 69 0.25 -7.23 -11.45
N PRO A 70 -0.91 -7.44 -12.11
CA PRO A 70 -1.64 -6.36 -12.77
C PRO A 70 -2.07 -5.25 -11.80
N HIS A 71 -2.45 -5.59 -10.57
CA HIS A 71 -2.83 -4.64 -9.53
C HIS A 71 -1.72 -3.61 -9.25
N GLU A 72 -0.51 -4.08 -9.02
CA GLU A 72 0.62 -3.21 -8.73
C GLU A 72 1.11 -2.44 -9.97
N VAL A 73 1.11 -3.08 -11.14
CA VAL A 73 1.40 -2.41 -12.42
C VAL A 73 0.39 -1.30 -12.71
N ALA A 74 -0.89 -1.54 -12.47
CA ALA A 74 -1.94 -0.53 -12.64
C ALA A 74 -1.73 0.70 -11.73
N HIS A 75 -1.22 0.52 -10.51
CA HIS A 75 -0.87 1.63 -9.63
C HIS A 75 0.26 2.49 -10.22
N VAL A 76 1.31 1.87 -10.76
CA VAL A 76 2.41 2.58 -11.40
C VAL A 76 1.92 3.37 -12.62
N LEU A 77 1.16 2.73 -13.50
CA LEU A 77 0.63 3.35 -14.73
C LEU A 77 -0.36 4.48 -14.42
N ALA A 78 -1.26 4.27 -13.47
CA ALA A 78 -2.23 5.27 -13.06
C ALA A 78 -1.54 6.52 -12.51
N TYR A 79 -0.58 6.34 -11.61
CA TYR A 79 0.21 7.44 -11.07
C TYR A 79 1.03 8.15 -12.16
N TRP A 80 1.73 7.40 -13.00
CA TRP A 80 2.55 7.94 -14.07
C TRP A 80 1.73 8.77 -15.04
N ARG A 81 0.51 8.30 -15.39
CA ARG A 81 -0.37 8.98 -16.33
C ARG A 81 -1.09 10.18 -15.75
N HIS A 82 -1.60 10.07 -14.53
CA HIS A 82 -2.54 11.02 -13.93
C HIS A 82 -1.95 11.81 -12.76
N GLY A 83 -0.73 11.44 -12.30
CA GLY A 83 -0.05 12.09 -11.18
C GLY A 83 -0.55 11.66 -9.81
N ALA A 84 -0.06 12.35 -8.77
CA ALA A 84 -0.27 11.97 -7.37
C ALA A 84 -1.67 12.29 -6.80
N ARG A 85 -2.49 13.05 -7.51
CA ARG A 85 -3.79 13.51 -6.99
C ARG A 85 -4.93 12.53 -7.18
N ILE A 86 -4.69 11.39 -7.84
CA ILE A 86 -5.69 10.35 -8.04
C ILE A 86 -5.95 9.57 -6.74
N ARG A 87 -7.15 9.02 -6.62
CA ARG A 87 -7.46 8.10 -5.51
C ARG A 87 -6.86 6.72 -5.78
N PRO A 88 -6.18 6.10 -4.81
CA PRO A 88 -5.83 4.69 -4.92
C PRO A 88 -7.09 3.86 -5.23
N HIS A 89 -7.01 2.95 -6.19
CA HIS A 89 -8.14 2.14 -6.68
C HIS A 89 -9.33 2.97 -7.24
N GLY A 90 -9.08 4.23 -7.61
CA GLY A 90 -10.06 5.10 -8.27
C GLY A 90 -10.36 4.72 -9.72
N PRO A 91 -11.21 5.48 -10.43
CA PRO A 91 -11.63 5.19 -11.80
C PRO A 91 -10.47 5.00 -12.78
N GLU A 92 -9.39 5.77 -12.61
CA GLU A 92 -8.19 5.71 -13.44
C GLU A 92 -7.49 4.35 -13.30
N TRP A 93 -7.27 3.91 -12.07
CA TRP A 93 -6.70 2.61 -11.76
C TRP A 93 -7.60 1.47 -12.24
N GLN A 94 -8.91 1.54 -11.99
CA GLN A 94 -9.86 0.51 -12.42
C GLN A 94 -9.89 0.35 -13.95
N ARG A 95 -9.81 1.45 -14.69
CA ARG A 95 -9.75 1.42 -16.15
C ARG A 95 -8.50 0.69 -16.62
N ILE A 96 -7.35 0.98 -16.01
CA ILE A 96 -6.09 0.32 -16.34
C ILE A 96 -6.14 -1.17 -16.00
N MET A 97 -6.69 -1.56 -14.84
CA MET A 97 -6.87 -2.97 -14.48
C MET A 97 -7.63 -3.74 -15.57
N ARG A 98 -8.77 -3.21 -16.02
CA ARG A 98 -9.56 -3.83 -17.10
C ARG A 98 -8.79 -3.91 -18.42
N GLN A 99 -8.00 -2.89 -18.75
CA GLN A 99 -7.14 -2.92 -19.94
C GLN A 99 -6.04 -3.98 -19.82
N LEU A 100 -5.53 -4.24 -18.61
CA LEU A 100 -4.57 -5.32 -18.33
C LEU A 100 -5.23 -6.71 -18.37
N GLY A 101 -6.55 -6.79 -18.53
CA GLY A 101 -7.31 -8.05 -18.51
C GLY A 101 -7.59 -8.60 -17.12
N ALA A 102 -7.49 -7.76 -16.09
CA ALA A 102 -7.69 -8.15 -14.70
C ALA A 102 -8.91 -7.44 -14.08
N GLU A 103 -9.61 -8.13 -13.19
CA GLU A 103 -10.70 -7.55 -12.43
C GLU A 103 -10.19 -6.48 -11.44
N PRO A 104 -10.83 -5.30 -11.38
CA PRO A 104 -10.38 -4.20 -10.53
C PRO A 104 -10.80 -4.39 -9.07
N THR A 105 -10.48 -5.54 -8.48
CA THR A 105 -10.73 -5.83 -7.07
C THR A 105 -9.68 -5.15 -6.20
N ARG A 106 -10.14 -4.50 -5.13
CA ARG A 106 -9.26 -3.76 -4.22
C ARG A 106 -8.39 -4.66 -3.36
N CYS A 107 -8.92 -5.80 -2.96
CA CYS A 107 -8.25 -6.76 -2.08
C CYS A 107 -8.24 -8.13 -2.77
N HIS A 108 -7.20 -8.89 -2.49
CA HIS A 108 -7.19 -10.31 -2.83
C HIS A 108 -7.95 -11.11 -1.75
N ASP A 109 -8.43 -12.27 -2.11
CA ASP A 109 -9.09 -13.26 -1.26
C ASP A 109 -8.21 -14.50 -1.01
N TYR A 110 -6.89 -14.34 -1.13
CA TYR A 110 -5.93 -15.41 -0.92
C TYR A 110 -6.03 -16.01 0.48
N ASP A 111 -5.76 -17.31 0.58
CA ASP A 111 -5.59 -17.94 1.87
C ASP A 111 -4.35 -17.38 2.58
N ILE A 112 -4.57 -16.60 3.61
CA ILE A 112 -3.55 -16.00 4.46
C ILE A 112 -3.28 -16.83 5.73
N GLY A 113 -3.87 -18.02 5.84
CA GLY A 113 -3.68 -18.92 6.96
C GLY A 113 -2.20 -19.26 7.16
N GLY A 114 -1.72 -19.23 8.40
CA GLY A 114 -0.31 -19.47 8.73
C GLY A 114 0.67 -18.33 8.38
N LEU A 115 0.23 -17.27 7.66
CA LEU A 115 1.04 -16.08 7.47
C LEU A 115 0.94 -15.20 8.72
N GLN A 116 2.08 -14.85 9.30
CA GLN A 116 2.09 -14.02 10.50
C GLN A 116 1.51 -12.63 10.19
N ALA A 117 0.30 -12.38 10.68
CA ALA A 117 -0.19 -11.02 10.78
C ALA A 117 0.77 -10.22 11.67
N ARG A 118 1.06 -8.98 11.28
CA ARG A 118 1.85 -8.08 12.14
C ARG A 118 1.12 -7.92 13.47
N LYS A 119 1.65 -8.50 14.54
CA LYS A 119 1.13 -8.29 15.90
C LYS A 119 1.28 -6.81 16.24
N LEU A 120 0.15 -6.11 16.28
CA LEU A 120 0.12 -4.72 16.74
C LEU A 120 0.20 -4.72 18.26
N GLN A 121 1.21 -4.06 18.80
CA GLN A 121 1.22 -3.68 20.21
C GLN A 121 0.28 -2.49 20.39
N TYR A 122 -0.30 -2.36 21.57
CA TYR A 122 -1.17 -1.26 21.93
C TYR A 122 -0.61 -0.52 23.13
N PHE A 123 -0.76 0.79 23.13
CA PHE A 123 -0.26 1.71 24.13
C PHE A 123 -1.41 2.54 24.65
N ASP A 124 -1.47 2.72 25.96
CA ASP A 124 -2.51 3.50 26.59
C ASP A 124 -2.19 5.00 26.49
N TYR A 125 -3.19 5.76 26.16
CA TYR A 125 -3.18 7.19 26.05
C TYR A 125 -4.39 7.75 26.81
N HIS A 126 -4.29 8.97 27.32
CA HIS A 126 -5.34 9.60 28.11
C HIS A 126 -5.69 10.97 27.55
N CYS A 127 -6.95 11.33 27.69
CA CYS A 127 -7.45 12.70 27.70
C CYS A 127 -8.19 12.94 29.02
N GLY A 128 -8.68 14.12 29.26
CA GLY A 128 -9.41 14.42 30.50
C GLY A 128 -10.69 13.62 30.73
N CYS A 129 -11.23 12.95 29.72
CA CYS A 129 -12.50 12.25 29.82
C CYS A 129 -12.44 10.72 29.73
N MET A 130 -11.36 10.11 29.19
CA MET A 130 -11.24 8.65 29.05
C MET A 130 -9.84 8.20 28.64
N THR A 131 -9.61 6.88 28.76
CA THR A 131 -8.43 6.18 28.26
C THR A 131 -8.67 5.72 26.82
N HIS A 132 -7.62 5.80 26.01
CA HIS A 132 -7.60 5.37 24.61
C HIS A 132 -6.48 4.36 24.39
N ARG A 133 -6.70 3.37 23.54
CA ARG A 133 -5.65 2.43 23.12
C ARG A 133 -5.21 2.77 21.70
N LEU A 134 -3.98 3.21 21.54
CA LEU A 134 -3.38 3.45 20.23
C LEU A 134 -2.51 2.26 19.82
N SER A 135 -2.66 1.81 18.57
CA SER A 135 -1.75 0.80 18.02
C SER A 135 -0.33 1.35 17.90
N SER A 136 0.67 0.46 17.86
CA SER A 136 2.08 0.81 17.65
C SER A 136 2.30 1.70 16.44
N ILE A 137 1.48 1.59 15.39
CA ILE A 137 1.54 2.47 14.22
C ILE A 137 1.21 3.92 14.62
N ARG A 138 0.14 4.13 15.39
CA ARG A 138 -0.27 5.46 15.86
C ARG A 138 0.68 5.99 16.93
N HIS A 139 1.13 5.13 17.83
CA HIS A 139 2.14 5.46 18.85
C HIS A 139 3.42 6.01 18.20
N ASN A 140 3.97 5.30 17.19
CA ASN A 140 5.15 5.76 16.47
C ASN A 140 4.93 7.06 15.68
N LYS A 141 3.70 7.35 15.24
CA LYS A 141 3.37 8.65 14.65
C LYS A 141 3.35 9.76 15.69
N VAL A 142 2.86 9.50 16.90
CA VAL A 142 2.92 10.46 18.02
C VAL A 142 4.39 10.77 18.37
N ALA A 143 5.25 9.74 18.44
CA ALA A 143 6.69 9.92 18.67
C ALA A 143 7.36 10.81 17.60
N LYS A 144 6.76 10.89 16.39
CA LYS A 144 7.21 11.74 15.27
C LYS A 144 6.48 13.09 15.23
N GLY A 145 5.80 13.48 16.31
CA GLY A 145 5.14 14.76 16.45
C GLY A 145 3.67 14.83 16.00
N GLN A 146 3.07 13.72 15.51
CA GLN A 146 1.66 13.72 15.14
C GLN A 146 0.76 13.73 16.38
N ARG A 147 -0.20 14.66 16.42
CA ARG A 147 -1.18 14.76 17.53
C ARG A 147 -2.47 14.03 17.15
N TYR A 148 -3.03 13.31 18.10
CA TYR A 148 -4.38 12.73 18.02
C TYR A 148 -5.28 13.39 19.05
N LEU A 149 -6.51 13.70 18.66
CA LEU A 149 -7.50 14.34 19.53
C LEU A 149 -8.57 13.32 19.92
N CYS A 150 -9.09 13.46 21.14
CA CYS A 150 -10.26 12.72 21.59
C CYS A 150 -11.49 13.21 20.82
N LYS A 151 -12.23 12.29 20.22
CA LYS A 151 -13.46 12.62 19.48
C LYS A 151 -14.59 13.13 20.39
N ARG A 152 -14.52 12.86 21.71
CA ARG A 152 -15.55 13.24 22.67
C ARG A 152 -15.31 14.63 23.27
N CYS A 153 -14.09 14.89 23.74
CA CYS A 153 -13.76 16.16 24.42
C CYS A 153 -12.85 17.10 23.64
N GLY A 154 -12.36 16.69 22.46
CA GLY A 154 -11.44 17.50 21.64
C GLY A 154 -10.01 17.60 22.16
N GLU A 155 -9.73 17.10 23.36
CA GLU A 155 -8.43 17.22 24.00
C GLU A 155 -7.39 16.31 23.32
N ALA A 156 -6.12 16.76 23.27
CA ALA A 156 -5.03 15.99 22.73
C ALA A 156 -4.72 14.77 23.60
N LEU A 157 -4.56 13.61 22.94
CA LEU A 157 -4.21 12.39 23.63
C LEU A 157 -2.75 12.45 24.10
N ARG A 158 -2.53 12.15 25.38
CA ARG A 158 -1.20 12.08 26.02
C ARG A 158 -0.86 10.64 26.35
N PRO A 159 0.40 10.17 26.17
CA PRO A 159 0.79 8.83 26.54
C PRO A 159 0.58 8.61 28.04
N GLY A 160 0.08 7.45 28.41
CA GLY A 160 0.00 7.04 29.81
C GLY A 160 1.39 6.98 30.42
N LEU A 161 1.52 7.42 31.66
CA LEU A 161 2.74 7.23 32.44
C LEU A 161 2.92 5.71 32.65
N TRP A 162 4.05 5.15 32.25
CA TRP A 162 4.48 3.83 32.68
C TRP A 162 4.56 3.86 34.21
N ARG A 163 3.59 3.27 34.89
CA ARG A 163 3.86 2.82 36.24
C ARG A 163 4.74 1.57 36.09
N VAL A 164 6.00 1.73 36.35
CA VAL A 164 6.87 0.59 36.65
C VAL A 164 6.23 -0.04 37.88
N ALA A 165 5.61 -1.22 37.70
CA ALA A 165 5.22 -2.02 38.84
C ALA A 165 6.51 -2.41 39.56
N GLY A 166 6.67 -1.91 40.79
CA GLY A 166 7.69 -2.34 41.70
C GLY A 166 7.49 -3.77 42.16
#